data_bca6943c4c16e9bb9c0d3a1d3183fbd2
#
_entry.id   bca6943c4c16e9bb9c0d3a1d3183fbd2
#
_cell.length_a   1.000
_cell.length_b   1.000
_cell.length_c   1.000
_cell.angle_alpha   90.00
_cell.angle_beta   90.00
_cell.angle_gamma   90.00
#
_symmetry.space_group_name_H-M   'P 1'
#
loop_
_entity.id
_entity.type
_entity.pdbx_description
1 polymer ?
#
loop_
_entity_poly.entity_id
_entity_poly.type
_entity_poly.pdbx_seq_one_letter_code
_entity_poly.pdbx_strand_id
1 'polypeptide(L)'
;MHLQGDMHTHTIASTHAYSTITENCEWAAKYGLRGIAMTDHAMKMPDSPHIWHFVNLGILPRKINGVTVLRGIEANVMNDKGELDTDEKLLSGLEWVVASMHSGCY
;
A
#
# COMPACT_ATOMS: atom_id res chain seq x y z
N MET A 1 5.62 -21.57 -12.21
CA MET A 1 4.83 -20.33 -12.11
C MET A 1 5.74 -19.14 -11.88
N HIS A 2 5.51 -18.08 -12.60
CA HIS A 2 6.25 -16.83 -12.45
C HIS A 2 5.35 -15.75 -11.88
N LEU A 3 5.71 -15.20 -10.73
CA LEU A 3 5.02 -14.01 -10.22
C LEU A 3 5.49 -12.79 -10.99
N GLN A 4 4.55 -12.00 -11.51
CA GLN A 4 4.84 -10.78 -12.26
C GLN A 4 4.77 -9.53 -11.39
N GLY A 5 4.08 -9.61 -10.27
CA GLY A 5 3.93 -8.47 -9.37
C GLY A 5 3.56 -8.89 -7.97
N ASP A 6 3.74 -7.97 -7.02
CA ASP A 6 3.30 -8.12 -5.64
C ASP A 6 2.36 -6.95 -5.32
N MET A 7 1.10 -7.24 -5.15
CA MET A 7 0.04 -6.23 -5.01
C MET A 7 -0.33 -5.94 -3.55
N HIS A 8 0.48 -6.40 -2.59
CA HIS A 8 0.24 -6.16 -1.18
C HIS A 8 1.57 -6.08 -0.43
N THR A 9 2.11 -4.89 -0.31
CA THR A 9 3.39 -4.68 0.38
C THR A 9 3.29 -3.51 1.35
N HIS A 10 4.19 -3.52 2.32
CA HIS A 10 4.27 -2.48 3.34
C HIS A 10 5.65 -1.86 3.37
N THR A 11 5.71 -0.62 3.84
CA THR A 11 6.95 0.11 4.05
C THR A 11 7.11 0.45 5.53
N ILE A 12 8.22 1.06 5.85
CA ILE A 12 8.49 1.57 7.20
C ILE A 12 7.45 2.61 7.66
N ALA A 13 6.62 3.11 6.75
CA ALA A 13 5.49 3.99 7.12
C ALA A 13 4.46 3.24 7.98
N SER A 14 4.31 1.93 7.77
CA SER A 14 3.60 1.04 8.70
C SER A 14 4.64 0.45 9.64
N THR A 15 4.58 0.75 10.93
CA THR A 15 5.69 0.48 11.85
C THR A 15 6.08 -1.01 12.00
N HIS A 16 5.27 -1.93 11.51
CA HIS A 16 5.59 -3.35 11.49
C HIS A 16 6.46 -3.78 10.31
N ALA A 17 6.74 -2.88 9.38
CA ALA A 17 7.60 -3.14 8.23
C ALA A 17 8.90 -2.35 8.38
N TYR A 18 9.95 -2.78 7.70
CA TYR A 18 11.28 -2.23 7.93
C TYR A 18 11.95 -1.65 6.69
N SER A 19 11.31 -1.77 5.52
CA SER A 19 11.89 -1.32 4.28
C SER A 19 11.24 -0.03 3.78
N THR A 20 12.04 0.78 3.10
CA THR A 20 11.55 1.95 2.38
C THR A 20 10.92 1.52 1.05
N ILE A 21 10.22 2.44 0.38
CA ILE A 21 9.70 2.21 -0.97
C ILE A 21 10.84 1.81 -1.92
N THR A 22 11.96 2.53 -1.85
CA THR A 22 13.11 2.25 -2.72
C THR A 22 13.66 0.84 -2.48
N GLU A 23 13.81 0.44 -1.24
CA GLU A 23 14.27 -0.91 -0.90
C GLU A 23 13.34 -1.98 -1.40
N ASN A 24 12.02 -1.80 -1.24
CA ASN A 24 11.04 -2.73 -1.77
C ASN A 24 11.18 -2.87 -3.29
N CYS A 25 11.39 -1.77 -4.00
CA CYS A 25 11.58 -1.79 -5.44
C CYS A 25 12.89 -2.46 -5.84
N GLU A 26 13.96 -2.27 -5.08
CA GLU A 26 15.24 -2.95 -5.33
C GLU A 26 15.08 -4.47 -5.23
N TRP A 27 14.42 -4.95 -4.18
CA TRP A 27 14.17 -6.39 -4.01
C TRP A 27 13.21 -6.93 -5.06
N ALA A 28 12.16 -6.17 -5.42
CA ALA A 28 11.25 -6.56 -6.49
C ALA A 28 12.01 -6.75 -7.81
N ALA A 29 12.91 -5.81 -8.13
CA ALA A 29 13.74 -5.92 -9.33
C ALA A 29 14.65 -7.14 -9.28
N LYS A 30 15.25 -7.43 -8.14
CA LYS A 30 16.11 -8.61 -7.95
C LYS A 30 15.38 -9.91 -8.21
N TYR A 31 14.11 -9.99 -7.82
CA TYR A 31 13.30 -11.20 -8.01
C TYR A 31 12.55 -11.23 -9.35
N GLY A 32 12.81 -10.24 -10.21
CA GLY A 32 12.21 -10.20 -11.54
C GLY A 32 10.75 -9.76 -11.57
N LEU A 33 10.27 -9.11 -10.53
CA LEU A 33 8.91 -8.58 -10.53
C LEU A 33 8.83 -7.34 -11.43
N ARG A 34 7.73 -7.19 -12.15
CA ARG A 34 7.48 -6.08 -13.07
C ARG A 34 6.74 -4.94 -12.42
N GLY A 35 6.02 -5.21 -11.33
CA GLY A 35 5.25 -4.22 -10.63
C GLY A 35 5.08 -4.55 -9.16
N ILE A 36 4.84 -3.52 -8.35
CA ILE A 36 4.63 -3.66 -6.92
C ILE A 36 3.66 -2.57 -6.46
N ALA A 37 2.72 -2.94 -5.60
CA ALA A 37 1.80 -1.96 -4.99
C ALA A 37 2.26 -1.65 -3.58
N MET A 38 2.36 -0.36 -3.26
CA MET A 38 2.62 0.13 -1.90
C MET A 38 1.29 0.28 -1.20
N THR A 39 1.02 -0.60 -0.24
CA THR A 39 -0.29 -0.69 0.42
C THR A 39 -0.13 -0.66 1.94
N ASP A 40 0.43 0.43 2.45
CA ASP A 40 0.56 0.61 3.90
C ASP A 40 -0.81 0.68 4.57
N HIS A 41 -0.85 0.41 5.86
CA HIS A 41 -2.09 0.32 6.64
C HIS A 41 -2.83 1.65 6.71
N ALA A 42 -4.16 1.58 6.57
CA ALA A 42 -5.03 2.74 6.67
C ALA A 42 -5.29 3.14 8.12
N MET A 43 -6.00 4.23 8.30
CA MET A 43 -6.04 5.04 9.51
C MET A 43 -6.55 4.34 10.76
N LYS A 44 -7.35 3.28 10.64
CA LYS A 44 -7.89 2.59 11.81
C LYS A 44 -6.87 1.66 12.47
N MET A 45 -5.80 1.31 11.76
CA MET A 45 -4.73 0.50 12.35
C MET A 45 -3.82 1.36 13.23
N PRO A 46 -3.38 0.82 14.40
CA PRO A 46 -2.49 1.58 15.30
C PRO A 46 -1.17 2.00 14.66
N ASP A 47 -0.70 1.23 13.66
CA ASP A 47 0.56 1.48 12.96
C ASP A 47 0.39 2.24 11.64
N SER A 48 -0.78 2.85 11.44
CA SER A 48 -1.03 3.63 10.24
C SER A 48 -0.12 4.85 10.15
N PRO A 49 0.44 5.15 8.97
CA PRO A 49 1.13 6.41 8.76
C PRO A 49 0.15 7.58 8.76
N HIS A 50 0.69 8.78 8.85
CA HIS A 50 -0.10 9.98 8.66
C HIS A 50 -0.74 9.97 7.26
N ILE A 51 -1.94 10.53 7.14
CA ILE A 51 -2.67 10.55 5.86
C ILE A 51 -1.85 11.19 4.72
N TRP A 52 -0.96 12.10 5.04
CA TRP A 52 -0.09 12.71 4.04
C TRP A 52 0.82 11.71 3.32
N HIS A 53 1.14 10.60 3.97
CA HIS A 53 1.89 9.53 3.30
C HIS A 53 1.17 9.09 2.02
N PHE A 54 -0.13 8.83 2.12
CA PHE A 54 -0.92 8.34 0.98
C PHE A 54 -1.11 9.43 -0.08
N VAL A 55 -1.40 10.66 0.35
CA VAL A 55 -1.55 11.79 -0.56
C VAL A 55 -0.25 12.03 -1.33
N ASN A 56 0.87 11.94 -0.65
CA ASN A 56 2.19 12.22 -1.23
C ASN A 56 2.72 11.09 -2.13
N LEU A 57 2.08 9.92 -2.13
CA LEU A 57 2.44 8.87 -3.10
C LEU A 57 2.34 9.37 -4.54
N GLY A 58 1.52 10.40 -4.76
CA GLY A 58 1.35 11.00 -6.09
C GLY A 58 2.62 11.58 -6.70
N ILE A 59 3.64 11.90 -5.89
CA ILE A 59 4.91 12.43 -6.42
C ILE A 59 5.89 11.34 -6.88
N LEU A 60 5.60 10.08 -6.57
CA LEU A 60 6.51 8.99 -6.93
C LEU A 60 6.60 8.85 -8.44
N PRO A 61 7.80 8.57 -8.98
CA PRO A 61 7.91 8.21 -10.39
C PRO A 61 7.14 6.91 -10.64
N ARG A 62 6.64 6.74 -11.86
CA ARG A 62 5.88 5.55 -12.23
C ARG A 62 6.69 4.28 -12.07
N LYS A 63 8.01 4.35 -12.32
CA LYS A 63 8.94 3.22 -12.16
C LYS A 63 10.11 3.59 -11.29
N ILE A 64 10.52 2.65 -10.44
CA ILE A 64 11.72 2.73 -9.62
C ILE A 64 12.50 1.44 -9.85
N ASN A 65 13.76 1.53 -10.24
CA ASN A 65 14.60 0.38 -10.60
C ASN A 65 13.95 -0.51 -11.69
N GLY A 66 13.21 0.10 -12.61
CA GLY A 66 12.51 -0.62 -13.67
C GLY A 66 11.22 -1.30 -13.24
N VAL A 67 10.85 -1.21 -11.96
CA VAL A 67 9.62 -1.80 -11.41
C VAL A 67 8.51 -0.76 -11.41
N THR A 68 7.36 -1.09 -11.96
CA THR A 68 6.18 -0.21 -11.91
C THR A 68 5.66 -0.13 -10.48
N VAL A 69 5.50 1.09 -9.97
CA VAL A 69 5.02 1.33 -8.60
C VAL A 69 3.56 1.78 -8.66
N LEU A 70 2.68 1.00 -8.05
CA LEU A 70 1.28 1.36 -7.89
C LEU A 70 1.07 2.02 -6.54
N ARG A 71 0.37 3.14 -6.55
CA ARG A 71 0.02 3.90 -5.35
C ARG A 71 -1.22 3.27 -4.73
N GLY A 72 -1.08 2.78 -3.51
CA GLY A 72 -2.16 2.02 -2.89
C GLY A 72 -2.29 2.21 -1.40
N ILE A 73 -3.22 1.46 -0.82
CA ILE A 73 -3.53 1.46 0.59
C ILE A 73 -4.13 0.12 0.97
N GLU A 74 -3.86 -0.33 2.19
CA GLU A 74 -4.59 -1.45 2.78
C GLU A 74 -5.65 -0.88 3.71
N ALA A 75 -6.89 -0.80 3.21
CA ALA A 75 -8.03 -0.28 3.95
C ALA A 75 -8.61 -1.34 4.89
N ASN A 76 -9.20 -0.89 6.00
CA ASN A 76 -9.83 -1.79 6.96
C ASN A 76 -11.33 -1.85 6.74
N VAL A 77 -11.86 -3.07 6.70
CA VAL A 77 -13.32 -3.30 6.71
C VAL A 77 -13.82 -3.02 8.12
N MET A 78 -14.81 -2.14 8.24
CA MET A 78 -15.27 -1.60 9.52
C MET A 78 -16.55 -2.26 10.06
N ASN A 79 -17.34 -2.87 9.20
CA ASN A 79 -18.63 -3.44 9.59
C ASN A 79 -19.14 -4.43 8.55
N ASP A 80 -20.31 -5.03 8.83
CA ASP A 80 -20.95 -6.03 7.98
C ASP A 80 -21.34 -5.51 6.60
N LYS A 81 -21.46 -4.19 6.46
CA LYS A 81 -21.80 -3.56 5.17
C LYS A 81 -20.60 -3.40 4.27
N GLY A 82 -19.40 -3.70 4.77
CA GLY A 82 -18.17 -3.54 4.01
C GLY A 82 -17.69 -2.11 3.92
N GLU A 83 -18.12 -1.24 4.81
CA GLU A 83 -17.62 0.12 4.85
C GLU A 83 -16.15 0.13 5.26
N LEU A 84 -15.37 1.01 4.63
CA LEU A 84 -13.93 1.11 4.85
C LEU A 84 -13.59 2.34 5.70
N ASP A 85 -12.42 2.30 6.33
CA ASP A 85 -11.90 3.44 7.09
C ASP A 85 -11.27 4.53 6.23
N THR A 86 -11.46 4.46 4.92
CA THR A 86 -10.96 5.44 3.94
C THR A 86 -12.14 6.11 3.24
N ASP A 87 -12.01 7.39 2.91
CA ASP A 87 -13.05 8.09 2.18
C ASP A 87 -12.79 8.08 0.66
N GLU A 88 -13.81 8.45 -0.11
CA GLU A 88 -13.73 8.47 -1.57
C GLU A 88 -12.67 9.44 -2.08
N LYS A 89 -12.48 10.57 -1.40
CA LYS A 89 -11.50 11.56 -1.81
C LYS A 89 -10.08 10.99 -1.75
N LEU A 90 -9.75 10.29 -0.67
CA LEU A 90 -8.45 9.63 -0.54
C LEU A 90 -8.30 8.54 -1.59
N LEU A 91 -9.30 7.67 -1.73
CA LEU A 91 -9.26 6.54 -2.66
C LEU A 91 -9.14 7.00 -4.11
N SER A 92 -9.73 8.13 -4.47
CA SER A 92 -9.68 8.64 -5.84
C SER A 92 -8.27 9.00 -6.29
N GLY A 93 -7.36 9.28 -5.36
CA GLY A 93 -5.96 9.57 -5.66
C GLY A 93 -5.08 8.34 -5.71
N LEU A 94 -5.61 7.16 -5.43
CA LEU A 94 -4.87 5.90 -5.37
C LEU A 94 -5.27 4.98 -6.51
N GLU A 95 -4.37 4.04 -6.84
CA GLU A 95 -4.54 3.13 -7.98
C GLU A 95 -4.92 1.71 -7.56
N TRP A 96 -4.63 1.34 -6.32
CA TRP A 96 -4.83 -0.02 -5.85
C TRP A 96 -5.25 -0.02 -4.39
N VAL A 97 -6.29 -0.76 -4.06
CA VAL A 97 -6.83 -0.85 -2.70
C VAL A 97 -6.95 -2.31 -2.31
N VAL A 98 -6.29 -2.68 -1.22
CA VAL A 98 -6.50 -3.97 -0.56
C VAL A 98 -7.47 -3.71 0.58
N ALA A 99 -8.52 -4.50 0.69
CA ALA A 99 -9.45 -4.41 1.81
C ALA A 99 -9.24 -5.61 2.73
N SER A 100 -8.96 -5.36 3.98
CA SER A 100 -8.64 -6.39 4.95
C SER A 100 -9.48 -6.27 6.21
N MET A 101 -9.67 -7.41 6.86
CA MET A 101 -10.32 -7.45 8.17
C MET A 101 -9.25 -7.61 9.23
N HIS A 102 -9.19 -6.66 10.15
CA HIS A 102 -8.24 -6.70 11.26
C HIS A 102 -8.98 -6.69 12.58
N SER A 103 -8.50 -7.49 13.54
CA SER A 103 -8.97 -7.45 14.91
C SER A 103 -8.84 -6.02 15.46
N GLY A 104 -9.89 -5.51 16.07
CA GLY A 104 -9.93 -4.13 16.58
C GLY A 104 -10.49 -3.10 15.61
N CYS A 105 -10.62 -3.43 14.32
CA CYS A 105 -11.23 -2.54 13.34
C CYS A 105 -12.68 -2.93 13.03
N TYR A 106 -12.96 -4.21 13.15
CA TYR A 106 -14.27 -4.76 12.85
C TYR A 106 -14.82 -5.50 14.06
#